data_b5cb1b72c646961a1bbdc0902665e9f5
#
_entry.id   b5cb1b72c646961a1bbdc0902665e9f5
#
_cell.length_a   1.000
_cell.length_b   1.000
_cell.length_c   1.000
_cell.angle_alpha   90.00
_cell.angle_beta   90.00
_cell.angle_gamma   90.00
#
_symmetry.space_group_name_H-M   'P 1'
#
loop_
_entity.id
_entity.type
_entity.pdbx_description
1 polymer ?
#
loop_
_entity_poly.entity_id
_entity_poly.type
_entity_poly.pdbx_seq_one_letter_code
_entity_poly.pdbx_strand_id
1 'polypeptide(L)'
;MLVSAATHAEADTSKKTDFLLIGGGIMSASLGTWLQALQPDWDLTMVEKLDGVALESSNGWNNAGTGHSANMELNYTPERADGSIDVSKALDINEQFMISRQFWSAQVKRGILHDPHSFINSTPHMSFVWGDNVDYLQKRYNALQQTTLFQGMKFSTDHAQIKQWAPLVM
;
A
#
# COMPACT_ATOMS: atom_id res chain seq x y z
N MET A 1 -19.74 -0.58 44.61
CA MET A 1 -19.72 -1.27 43.33
C MET A 1 -20.71 -0.53 42.43
N LEU A 2 -20.21 0.46 41.67
CA LEU A 2 -21.01 1.26 40.74
C LEU A 2 -20.91 0.61 39.36
N VAL A 3 -22.00 0.01 38.91
CA VAL A 3 -22.14 -0.48 37.53
C VAL A 3 -22.51 0.74 36.67
N SER A 4 -21.53 1.22 35.88
CA SER A 4 -21.79 2.22 34.87
C SER A 4 -22.54 1.52 33.73
N ALA A 5 -23.81 1.82 33.56
CA ALA A 5 -24.57 1.43 32.41
C ALA A 5 -24.09 2.25 31.20
N ALA A 6 -23.46 1.60 30.23
CA ALA A 6 -23.20 2.21 28.95
C ALA A 6 -24.56 2.48 28.29
N THR A 7 -24.93 3.74 28.19
CA THR A 7 -26.06 4.17 27.39
C THR A 7 -25.68 3.98 25.92
N HIS A 8 -26.20 2.94 25.29
CA HIS A 8 -26.20 2.86 23.84
C HIS A 8 -27.05 4.05 23.34
N ALA A 9 -26.39 4.98 22.65
CA ALA A 9 -27.14 5.99 21.91
C ALA A 9 -28.02 5.25 20.91
N GLU A 10 -29.34 5.42 20.99
CA GLU A 10 -30.25 4.96 19.96
C GLU A 10 -29.84 5.61 18.63
N ALA A 11 -29.50 4.81 17.66
CA ALA A 11 -29.21 5.31 16.32
C ALA A 11 -30.46 5.99 15.78
N ASP A 12 -30.35 7.26 15.39
CA ASP A 12 -31.43 7.97 14.70
C ASP A 12 -31.69 7.28 13.34
N THR A 13 -32.67 6.38 13.33
CA THR A 13 -33.07 5.60 12.16
C THR A 13 -33.83 6.42 11.12
N SER A 14 -34.05 7.72 11.37
CA SER A 14 -34.71 8.64 10.45
C SER A 14 -33.75 9.25 9.43
N LYS A 15 -32.45 9.24 9.68
CA LYS A 15 -31.47 9.82 8.79
C LYS A 15 -31.24 8.91 7.58
N LYS A 16 -31.65 9.35 6.40
CA LYS A 16 -31.33 8.69 5.14
C LYS A 16 -29.90 9.03 4.74
N THR A 17 -29.19 8.04 4.24
CA THR A 17 -27.88 8.23 3.64
C THR A 17 -27.88 7.58 2.26
N ASP A 18 -27.20 8.19 1.30
CA ASP A 18 -27.08 7.66 -0.05
C ASP A 18 -26.06 6.51 -0.09
N PHE A 19 -25.04 6.59 0.76
CA PHE A 19 -24.05 5.54 0.87
C PHE A 19 -23.54 5.38 2.30
N LEU A 20 -23.53 4.14 2.79
CA LEU A 20 -23.05 3.76 4.11
C LEU A 20 -21.68 3.09 4.02
N LEU A 21 -20.69 3.66 4.69
CA LEU A 21 -19.34 3.11 4.86
C LEU A 21 -19.25 2.45 6.24
N ILE A 22 -18.91 1.17 6.28
CA ILE A 22 -18.81 0.40 7.53
C ILE A 22 -17.33 0.19 7.84
N GLY A 23 -16.88 0.73 8.98
CA GLY A 23 -15.49 0.78 9.42
C GLY A 23 -14.79 2.06 8.99
N GLY A 24 -14.04 2.66 9.93
CA GLY A 24 -13.32 3.92 9.73
C GLY A 24 -11.84 3.74 9.36
N GLY A 25 -11.51 2.69 8.60
CA GLY A 25 -10.16 2.43 8.12
C GLY A 25 -9.86 3.10 6.78
N ILE A 26 -8.62 2.89 6.28
CA ILE A 26 -8.13 3.49 5.03
C ILE A 26 -9.00 3.18 3.81
N MET A 27 -9.62 2.00 3.75
CA MET A 27 -10.48 1.60 2.64
C MET A 27 -11.73 2.49 2.57
N SER A 28 -12.44 2.66 3.68
CA SER A 28 -13.62 3.52 3.76
C SER A 28 -13.27 5.00 3.55
N ALA A 29 -12.15 5.45 4.10
CA ALA A 29 -11.68 6.83 3.91
C ALA A 29 -11.37 7.12 2.43
N SER A 30 -10.68 6.22 1.74
CA SER A 30 -10.35 6.35 0.32
C SER A 30 -11.61 6.29 -0.56
N LEU A 31 -12.48 5.31 -0.32
CA LEU A 31 -13.72 5.14 -1.08
C LEU A 31 -14.67 6.33 -0.86
N GLY A 32 -14.85 6.76 0.39
CA GLY A 32 -15.69 7.92 0.71
C GLY A 32 -15.19 9.20 0.04
N THR A 33 -13.88 9.43 0.04
CA THR A 33 -13.28 10.58 -0.65
C THR A 33 -13.51 10.52 -2.17
N TRP A 34 -13.45 9.33 -2.76
CA TRP A 34 -13.74 9.13 -4.18
C TRP A 34 -15.21 9.36 -4.50
N LEU A 35 -16.10 8.76 -3.71
CA LEU A 35 -17.54 8.91 -3.90
C LEU A 35 -17.95 10.37 -3.78
N GLN A 36 -17.44 11.10 -2.78
CA GLN A 36 -17.72 12.53 -2.62
C GLN A 36 -17.20 13.37 -3.81
N ALA A 37 -16.13 12.94 -4.46
CA ALA A 37 -15.62 13.61 -5.67
C ALA A 37 -16.47 13.33 -6.92
N LEU A 38 -17.03 12.12 -7.02
CA LEU A 38 -17.84 11.68 -8.17
C LEU A 38 -19.32 12.09 -8.03
N GLN A 39 -19.80 12.13 -6.81
CA GLN A 39 -21.20 12.42 -6.45
C GLN A 39 -21.23 13.41 -5.29
N PRO A 40 -20.97 14.72 -5.57
CA PRO A 40 -20.84 15.74 -4.53
C PRO A 40 -22.11 15.92 -3.67
N ASP A 41 -23.27 15.60 -4.23
CA ASP A 41 -24.59 15.81 -3.61
C ASP A 41 -25.01 14.59 -2.75
N TRP A 42 -24.23 13.53 -2.73
CA TRP A 42 -24.56 12.35 -1.91
C TRP A 42 -24.28 12.59 -0.43
N ASP A 43 -25.22 12.17 0.41
CA ASP A 43 -25.00 12.07 1.87
C ASP A 43 -24.27 10.77 2.19
N LEU A 44 -23.01 10.89 2.58
CA LEU A 44 -22.16 9.76 2.95
C LEU A 44 -22.10 9.64 4.46
N THR A 45 -22.46 8.49 4.98
CA THR A 45 -22.33 8.18 6.40
C THR A 45 -21.25 7.12 6.61
N MET A 46 -20.32 7.38 7.50
CA MET A 46 -19.33 6.40 7.96
C MET A 46 -19.64 6.02 9.40
N VAL A 47 -19.69 4.71 9.67
CA VAL A 47 -19.87 4.17 11.03
C VAL A 47 -18.61 3.40 11.42
N GLU A 48 -18.15 3.63 12.65
CA GLU A 48 -17.00 2.96 13.24
C GLU A 48 -17.40 2.32 14.57
N LYS A 49 -16.91 1.11 14.81
CA LYS A 49 -17.17 0.34 16.02
C LYS A 49 -16.34 0.83 17.23
N LEU A 50 -15.14 1.31 16.95
CA LEU A 50 -14.20 1.79 17.95
C LEU A 50 -14.44 3.28 18.25
N ASP A 51 -13.81 3.79 19.29
CA ASP A 51 -13.94 5.18 19.75
C ASP A 51 -13.33 6.22 18.78
N GLY A 52 -12.70 5.77 17.71
CA GLY A 52 -12.10 6.64 16.69
C GLY A 52 -11.74 5.87 15.41
N VAL A 53 -11.47 6.62 14.33
CA VAL A 53 -11.06 6.07 13.04
C VAL A 53 -9.62 5.58 13.08
N ALA A 54 -9.28 4.62 12.23
CA ALA A 54 -7.94 4.09 12.04
C ALA A 54 -7.28 3.49 13.31
N LEU A 55 -8.06 2.99 14.27
CA LEU A 55 -7.55 2.41 15.53
C LEU A 55 -7.26 0.91 15.45
N GLU A 56 -7.60 0.26 14.31
CA GLU A 56 -7.38 -1.16 14.11
C GLU A 56 -6.28 -1.37 13.04
N SER A 57 -6.51 -2.11 11.96
CA SER A 57 -5.49 -2.43 10.95
C SER A 57 -4.88 -1.23 10.23
N SER A 58 -5.58 -0.09 10.18
CA SER A 58 -5.04 1.17 9.65
C SER A 58 -4.20 1.97 10.67
N ASN A 59 -4.08 1.49 11.91
CA ASN A 59 -3.20 2.12 12.90
C ASN A 59 -1.73 1.86 12.56
N GLY A 60 -0.88 2.88 12.68
CA GLY A 60 0.55 2.79 12.33
C GLY A 60 1.35 1.74 13.14
N TRP A 61 0.82 1.25 14.27
CA TRP A 61 1.43 0.18 15.06
C TRP A 61 0.89 -1.21 14.72
N ASN A 62 -0.15 -1.30 13.90
CA ASN A 62 -0.80 -2.57 13.54
C ASN A 62 -0.51 -3.04 12.11
N ASN A 63 0.32 -2.31 11.38
CA ASN A 63 0.73 -2.66 10.01
C ASN A 63 2.18 -2.23 9.74
N ALA A 64 2.75 -2.69 8.65
CA ALA A 64 4.13 -2.38 8.26
C ALA A 64 4.30 -0.95 7.72
N GLY A 65 3.23 -0.23 7.43
CA GLY A 65 3.26 1.13 6.89
C GLY A 65 3.96 1.26 5.53
N THR A 66 4.02 0.17 4.75
CA THR A 66 4.73 0.15 3.48
C THR A 66 3.78 0.24 2.30
N GLY A 67 3.91 1.31 1.52
CA GLY A 67 3.44 1.32 0.15
C GLY A 67 4.56 0.79 -0.75
N HIS A 68 4.31 -0.27 -1.52
CA HIS A 68 5.36 -0.88 -2.32
C HIS A 68 4.92 -1.16 -3.75
N SER A 69 5.89 -1.05 -4.67
CA SER A 69 5.69 -1.26 -6.10
C SER A 69 6.00 -2.71 -6.52
N ALA A 70 5.59 -3.70 -5.74
CA ALA A 70 5.85 -5.13 -5.94
C ALA A 70 7.33 -5.55 -5.85
N ASN A 71 8.19 -4.73 -5.23
CA ASN A 71 9.62 -5.04 -5.10
C ASN A 71 9.94 -5.92 -3.88
N MET A 72 9.13 -5.85 -2.82
CA MET A 72 9.40 -6.51 -1.55
C MET A 72 9.18 -8.02 -1.60
N GLU A 73 8.07 -8.44 -2.18
CA GLU A 73 7.62 -9.81 -2.13
C GLU A 73 8.21 -10.61 -3.30
N LEU A 74 9.16 -11.48 -3.04
CA LEU A 74 9.75 -12.34 -4.07
C LEU A 74 8.72 -13.34 -4.64
N ASN A 75 7.70 -13.72 -3.87
CA ASN A 75 6.61 -14.59 -4.31
C ASN A 75 5.68 -13.96 -5.36
N TYR A 76 5.82 -12.67 -5.66
CA TYR A 76 5.12 -12.05 -6.80
C TYR A 76 5.74 -12.39 -8.16
N THR A 77 6.87 -13.06 -8.15
CA THR A 77 7.64 -13.43 -9.34
C THR A 77 8.08 -14.90 -9.28
N PRO A 78 7.14 -15.86 -9.19
CA PRO A 78 7.49 -17.26 -9.09
C PRO A 78 8.22 -17.76 -10.35
N GLU A 79 9.18 -18.67 -10.18
CA GLU A 79 9.80 -19.39 -11.28
C GLU A 79 8.86 -20.51 -11.73
N ARG A 80 8.61 -20.59 -13.04
CA ARG A 80 7.82 -21.64 -13.67
C ARG A 80 8.64 -22.91 -13.88
N ALA A 81 7.97 -24.01 -14.20
CA ALA A 81 8.62 -25.29 -14.47
C ALA A 81 9.62 -25.27 -15.65
N ASP A 82 9.45 -24.33 -16.57
CA ASP A 82 10.36 -24.11 -17.70
C ASP A 82 11.55 -23.17 -17.36
N GLY A 83 11.67 -22.73 -16.11
CA GLY A 83 12.72 -21.82 -15.63
C GLY A 83 12.47 -20.34 -15.92
N SER A 84 11.36 -19.99 -16.56
CA SER A 84 10.96 -18.59 -16.77
C SER A 84 10.38 -17.99 -15.49
N ILE A 85 10.44 -16.67 -15.36
CA ILE A 85 9.85 -15.95 -14.22
C ILE A 85 8.49 -15.38 -14.62
N ASP A 86 7.46 -15.68 -13.83
CA ASP A 86 6.16 -15.05 -13.98
C ASP A 86 6.17 -13.68 -13.31
N VAL A 87 6.01 -12.62 -14.09
CA VAL A 87 6.02 -11.23 -13.59
C VAL A 87 4.62 -10.61 -13.51
N SER A 88 3.58 -11.34 -13.90
CA SER A 88 2.22 -10.79 -14.03
C SER A 88 1.72 -10.18 -12.72
N LYS A 89 1.84 -10.91 -11.61
CA LYS A 89 1.42 -10.40 -10.29
C LYS A 89 2.22 -9.16 -9.85
N ALA A 90 3.52 -9.11 -10.16
CA ALA A 90 4.34 -7.95 -9.84
C ALA A 90 3.92 -6.72 -10.63
N LEU A 91 3.54 -6.88 -11.91
CA LEU A 91 3.00 -5.81 -12.75
C LEU A 91 1.68 -5.29 -12.20
N ASP A 92 0.73 -6.17 -11.89
CA ASP A 92 -0.58 -5.79 -11.34
C ASP A 92 -0.44 -5.00 -10.04
N ILE A 93 0.42 -5.44 -9.11
CA ILE A 93 0.66 -4.76 -7.84
C ILE A 93 1.32 -3.39 -8.05
N ASN A 94 2.27 -3.31 -8.98
CA ASN A 94 2.91 -2.04 -9.31
C ASN A 94 1.90 -1.03 -9.88
N GLU A 95 1.07 -1.46 -10.83
CA GLU A 95 0.02 -0.61 -11.41
C GLU A 95 -0.96 -0.12 -10.35
N GLN A 96 -1.44 -0.98 -9.46
CA GLN A 96 -2.31 -0.60 -8.35
C GLN A 96 -1.65 0.45 -7.44
N PHE A 97 -0.37 0.30 -7.15
CA PHE A 97 0.37 1.28 -6.36
C PHE A 97 0.51 2.62 -7.11
N MET A 98 0.75 2.60 -8.42
CA MET A 98 0.78 3.83 -9.23
C MET A 98 -0.57 4.54 -9.26
N ILE A 99 -1.68 3.81 -9.33
CA ILE A 99 -3.04 4.36 -9.22
C ILE A 99 -3.25 5.01 -7.84
N SER A 100 -2.82 4.35 -6.77
CA SER A 100 -2.88 4.89 -5.41
C SER A 100 -2.11 6.21 -5.28
N ARG A 101 -0.92 6.28 -5.86
CA ARG A 101 -0.11 7.52 -5.89
C ARG A 101 -0.79 8.64 -6.66
N GLN A 102 -1.43 8.34 -7.78
CA GLN A 102 -2.21 9.31 -8.55
C GLN A 102 -3.39 9.85 -7.73
N PHE A 103 -4.10 8.94 -7.03
CA PHE A 103 -5.18 9.33 -6.14
C PHE A 103 -4.70 10.29 -5.04
N TRP A 104 -3.64 9.95 -4.32
CA TRP A 104 -3.08 10.83 -3.28
C TRP A 104 -2.59 12.15 -3.84
N SER A 105 -1.92 12.16 -5.00
CA SER A 105 -1.50 13.38 -5.69
C SER A 105 -2.69 14.28 -6.02
N ALA A 106 -3.80 13.70 -6.46
CA ALA A 106 -5.04 14.45 -6.72
C ALA A 106 -5.62 15.04 -5.41
N GLN A 107 -5.59 14.30 -4.30
CA GLN A 107 -6.06 14.82 -3.01
C GLN A 107 -5.17 15.98 -2.49
N VAL A 108 -3.86 15.88 -2.69
CA VAL A 108 -2.93 16.99 -2.36
C VAL A 108 -3.24 18.23 -3.21
N LYS A 109 -3.42 18.06 -4.52
CA LYS A 109 -3.78 19.17 -5.42
C LYS A 109 -5.12 19.83 -5.06
N ARG A 110 -6.05 19.08 -4.52
CA ARG A 110 -7.36 19.58 -4.05
C ARG A 110 -7.30 20.19 -2.64
N GLY A 111 -6.16 20.14 -1.96
CA GLY A 111 -5.98 20.64 -0.59
C GLY A 111 -6.62 19.78 0.50
N ILE A 112 -7.02 18.54 0.18
CA ILE A 112 -7.56 17.58 1.16
C ILE A 112 -6.43 16.97 1.98
N LEU A 113 -5.31 16.64 1.34
CA LEU A 113 -4.06 16.25 1.99
C LEU A 113 -3.06 17.41 1.85
N HIS A 114 -2.52 17.90 2.95
CA HIS A 114 -1.70 19.10 2.92
C HIS A 114 -0.22 18.82 2.67
N ASP A 115 0.37 17.87 3.38
CA ASP A 115 1.78 17.53 3.28
C ASP A 115 1.95 16.05 2.91
N PRO A 116 2.39 15.74 1.68
CA PRO A 116 2.61 14.36 1.27
C PRO A 116 3.69 13.66 2.10
N HIS A 117 4.70 14.37 2.62
CA HIS A 117 5.73 13.76 3.47
C HIS A 117 5.24 13.34 4.85
N SER A 118 4.06 13.79 5.26
CA SER A 118 3.43 13.33 6.51
C SER A 118 2.94 11.89 6.44
N PHE A 119 2.74 11.33 5.24
CA PHE A 119 2.20 9.97 5.06
C PHE A 119 2.93 9.10 4.05
N ILE A 120 3.74 9.66 3.14
CA ILE A 120 4.49 8.88 2.15
C ILE A 120 5.91 9.43 1.98
N ASN A 121 6.89 8.58 2.23
CA ASN A 121 8.30 8.90 2.11
C ASN A 121 8.99 7.83 1.26
N SER A 122 9.76 8.27 0.26
CA SER A 122 10.50 7.35 -0.60
C SER A 122 11.67 6.74 0.17
N THR A 123 11.74 5.42 0.18
CA THR A 123 12.84 4.68 0.79
C THR A 123 13.42 3.70 -0.24
N PRO A 124 14.75 3.62 -0.41
CA PRO A 124 15.36 2.62 -1.25
C PRO A 124 14.95 1.22 -0.78
N HIS A 125 14.52 0.38 -1.72
CA HIS A 125 14.22 -1.02 -1.46
C HIS A 125 15.33 -1.90 -2.02
N MET A 126 15.77 -2.88 -1.24
CA MET A 126 16.76 -3.87 -1.64
C MET A 126 16.29 -5.26 -1.24
N SER A 127 16.43 -6.21 -2.17
CA SER A 127 16.37 -7.64 -1.87
C SER A 127 17.75 -8.21 -2.07
N PHE A 128 18.23 -9.01 -1.13
CA PHE A 128 19.49 -9.71 -1.28
C PHE A 128 19.32 -11.19 -0.90
N VAL A 129 20.09 -12.01 -1.56
CA VAL A 129 20.12 -13.46 -1.38
C VAL A 129 21.56 -13.96 -1.48
N TRP A 130 21.78 -15.20 -1.11
CA TRP A 130 23.08 -15.87 -1.23
C TRP A 130 22.91 -17.31 -1.70
N GLY A 131 24.03 -17.93 -2.09
CA GLY A 131 24.05 -19.31 -2.55
C GLY A 131 23.21 -19.52 -3.81
N ASP A 132 22.47 -20.60 -3.86
CA ASP A 132 21.68 -21.03 -5.02
C ASP A 132 20.55 -20.07 -5.40
N ASN A 133 20.14 -19.19 -4.46
CA ASN A 133 19.09 -18.21 -4.72
C ASN A 133 19.54 -17.04 -5.60
N VAL A 134 20.84 -16.88 -5.83
CA VAL A 134 21.38 -15.78 -6.67
C VAL A 134 20.92 -15.92 -8.12
N ASP A 135 20.89 -17.15 -8.65
CA ASP A 135 20.39 -17.42 -10.01
C ASP A 135 18.92 -16.99 -10.17
N TYR A 136 18.06 -17.35 -9.22
CA TYR A 136 16.66 -16.91 -9.21
C TYR A 136 16.55 -15.38 -9.19
N LEU A 137 17.30 -14.69 -8.34
CA LEU A 137 17.22 -13.23 -8.23
C LEU A 137 17.69 -12.54 -9.52
N GLN A 138 18.69 -13.10 -10.19
CA GLN A 138 19.16 -12.62 -11.49
C GLN A 138 18.13 -12.84 -12.59
N LYS A 139 17.51 -14.02 -12.67
CA LYS A 139 16.40 -14.30 -13.60
C LYS A 139 15.24 -13.34 -13.38
N ARG A 140 14.87 -13.13 -12.12
CA ARG A 140 13.83 -12.16 -11.71
C ARG A 140 14.16 -10.75 -12.20
N TYR A 141 15.36 -10.28 -11.95
CA TYR A 141 15.83 -8.98 -12.43
C TYR A 141 15.71 -8.87 -13.95
N ASN A 142 16.24 -9.85 -14.69
CA ASN A 142 16.22 -9.87 -16.15
C ASN A 142 14.78 -9.84 -16.70
N ALA A 143 13.85 -10.60 -16.10
CA ALA A 143 12.46 -10.62 -16.52
C ALA A 143 11.75 -9.29 -16.25
N LEU A 144 11.94 -8.69 -15.08
CA LEU A 144 11.35 -7.41 -14.72
C LEU A 144 11.89 -6.25 -15.55
N GLN A 145 13.18 -6.26 -15.93
CA GLN A 145 13.81 -5.24 -16.76
C GLN A 145 13.19 -5.15 -18.17
N GLN A 146 12.52 -6.19 -18.66
CA GLN A 146 11.79 -6.15 -19.93
C GLN A 146 10.51 -5.32 -19.84
N THR A 147 10.11 -4.91 -18.65
CA THR A 147 8.90 -4.15 -18.40
C THR A 147 9.22 -2.68 -18.10
N THR A 148 8.41 -1.76 -18.59
CA THR A 148 8.61 -0.32 -18.37
C THR A 148 8.61 0.06 -16.88
N LEU A 149 7.79 -0.63 -16.07
CA LEU A 149 7.59 -0.30 -14.66
C LEU A 149 8.81 -0.58 -13.78
N PHE A 150 9.71 -1.47 -14.20
CA PHE A 150 10.86 -1.91 -13.42
C PHE A 150 12.22 -1.55 -14.02
N GLN A 151 12.27 -0.73 -15.06
CA GLN A 151 13.52 -0.34 -15.73
C GLN A 151 14.55 0.34 -14.81
N GLY A 152 14.11 0.93 -13.70
CA GLY A 152 14.98 1.56 -12.71
C GLY A 152 15.68 0.59 -11.75
N MET A 153 15.35 -0.71 -11.77
CA MET A 153 16.00 -1.71 -10.92
C MET A 153 17.48 -1.87 -11.28
N LYS A 154 18.26 -2.24 -10.28
CA LYS A 154 19.68 -2.58 -10.44
C LYS A 154 19.96 -3.95 -9.83
N PHE A 155 20.91 -4.66 -10.38
CA PHE A 155 21.37 -5.95 -9.88
C PHE A 155 22.90 -5.96 -9.86
N SER A 156 23.49 -6.60 -8.85
CA SER A 156 24.93 -6.83 -8.78
C SER A 156 25.24 -8.07 -7.97
N THR A 157 26.29 -8.78 -8.37
CA THR A 157 26.99 -9.80 -7.58
C THR A 157 28.36 -9.32 -7.12
N ASP A 158 28.76 -8.10 -7.51
CA ASP A 158 30.02 -7.51 -7.08
C ASP A 158 29.89 -6.99 -5.64
N HIS A 159 30.73 -7.52 -4.75
CA HIS A 159 30.73 -7.17 -3.33
C HIS A 159 31.06 -5.68 -3.10
N ALA A 160 31.97 -5.08 -3.90
CA ALA A 160 32.30 -3.67 -3.77
C ALA A 160 31.07 -2.79 -4.12
N GLN A 161 30.35 -3.15 -5.17
CA GLN A 161 29.11 -2.46 -5.56
C GLN A 161 27.99 -2.66 -4.53
N ILE A 162 27.83 -3.87 -4.01
CA ILE A 162 26.84 -4.16 -2.96
C ILE A 162 27.16 -3.36 -1.70
N LYS A 163 28.41 -3.33 -1.27
CA LYS A 163 28.85 -2.53 -0.13
C LYS A 163 28.57 -1.04 -0.30
N GLN A 164 28.73 -0.53 -1.52
CA GLN A 164 28.40 0.87 -1.83
C GLN A 164 26.89 1.15 -1.69
N TRP A 165 26.04 0.22 -2.13
CA TRP A 165 24.59 0.36 -2.03
C TRP A 165 24.06 0.12 -0.61
N ALA A 166 24.65 -0.82 0.10
CA ALA A 166 24.18 -1.29 1.41
C ALA A 166 25.38 -1.51 2.36
N PRO A 167 26.00 -0.42 2.86
CA PRO A 167 27.25 -0.52 3.64
C PRO A 167 27.10 -1.26 4.96
N LEU A 168 25.88 -1.43 5.47
CA LEU A 168 25.63 -2.18 6.70
C LEU A 168 25.38 -3.68 6.49
N VAL A 169 25.27 -4.12 5.24
CA VAL A 169 25.00 -5.52 4.88
C VAL A 169 26.30 -6.28 4.57
N MET A 170 27.36 -5.58 4.19
CA MET A 170 28.64 -6.13 3.76
C MET A 170 29.82 -5.61 4.58
#